data_3f76a0ba4e6cc859ae1073831132c934
#
_entry.id   3f76a0ba4e6cc859ae1073831132c934
#
_cell.length_a   1.000
_cell.length_b   1.000
_cell.length_c   1.000
_cell.angle_alpha   90.00
_cell.angle_beta   90.00
_cell.angle_gamma   90.00
#
_symmetry.space_group_name_H-M   'P 1'
#
loop_
_entity.id
_entity.type
_entity.pdbx_description
1 polymer ?
#
loop_
_entity_poly.entity_id
_entity_poly.type
_entity_poly.pdbx_seq_one_letter_code
_entity_poly.pdbx_strand_id
1 'polypeptide(L)'
;GKNSPYRVLAIPEKFTLYDFAYVITDSFDFDFDHAFGFYNHLTRYTQATEAYERFYDDPSTRYVCNPFTKGVEKTLVNTGFTEIGKQMLFYYDYGDRWNFRVELLRIEPAEPGKKYPECVQSVKKARQQYPDEDWDEDE
;
A
#
# COMPACT_ATOMS: atom_id res chain seq x y z
N GLY A 1 -6.05 -13.45 6.75
CA GLY A 1 -7.11 -14.43 7.04
C GLY A 1 -8.42 -13.72 7.37
N LYS A 2 -9.46 -14.49 7.56
CA LYS A 2 -10.78 -13.89 7.77
C LYS A 2 -10.91 -13.07 9.05
N ASN A 3 -9.99 -13.21 9.97
CA ASN A 3 -9.96 -12.40 11.20
C ASN A 3 -9.00 -11.22 11.12
N SER A 4 -8.38 -11.02 9.98
CA SER A 4 -7.46 -9.90 9.81
C SER A 4 -8.21 -8.59 9.64
N PRO A 5 -7.64 -7.49 10.13
CA PRO A 5 -8.22 -6.18 9.86
C PRO A 5 -8.13 -5.86 8.35
N TYR A 6 -9.16 -5.17 7.85
CA TYR A 6 -9.12 -4.74 6.46
C TYR A 6 -9.83 -3.40 6.27
N ARG A 7 -9.56 -2.79 5.14
CA ARG A 7 -10.17 -1.53 4.71
C ARG A 7 -10.63 -1.67 3.29
N VAL A 8 -11.76 -1.07 2.96
CA VAL A 8 -12.20 -0.88 1.58
C VAL A 8 -12.06 0.60 1.29
N LEU A 9 -11.23 0.92 0.30
CA LEU A 9 -10.86 2.29 -0.02
C LEU A 9 -11.34 2.64 -1.42
N ALA A 10 -11.97 3.81 -1.57
CA ALA A 10 -12.34 4.35 -2.87
C ALA A 10 -11.28 5.37 -3.27
N ILE A 11 -10.55 5.07 -4.34
CA ILE A 11 -9.38 5.82 -4.77
C ILE A 11 -9.59 6.38 -6.17
N PRO A 12 -9.36 7.68 -6.42
CA PRO A 12 -9.39 8.20 -7.78
C PRO A 12 -8.38 7.50 -8.67
N GLU A 13 -8.78 7.17 -9.91
CA GLU A 13 -7.88 6.45 -10.82
C GLU A 13 -6.63 7.24 -11.19
N LYS A 14 -6.67 8.54 -11.06
CA LYS A 14 -5.52 9.42 -11.36
C LYS A 14 -4.53 9.54 -10.20
N PHE A 15 -4.83 8.94 -9.05
CA PHE A 15 -3.85 8.89 -7.96
C PHE A 15 -2.64 8.09 -8.41
N THR A 16 -1.46 8.49 -7.93
CA THR A 16 -0.25 7.69 -8.11
C THR A 16 -0.21 6.58 -7.06
N LEU A 17 0.68 5.63 -7.26
CA LEU A 17 0.91 4.61 -6.25
C LEU A 17 1.47 5.21 -4.96
N TYR A 18 2.18 6.32 -5.05
CA TYR A 18 2.63 7.06 -3.87
C TYR A 18 1.42 7.58 -3.07
N ASP A 19 0.48 8.22 -3.75
CA ASP A 19 -0.74 8.72 -3.10
C ASP A 19 -1.52 7.58 -2.45
N PHE A 20 -1.63 6.47 -3.17
CA PHE A 20 -2.35 5.30 -2.67
C PHE A 20 -1.68 4.71 -1.42
N ALA A 21 -0.36 4.63 -1.43
CA ALA A 21 0.39 4.14 -0.27
C ALA A 21 0.09 4.98 0.97
N TYR A 22 0.02 6.30 0.82
CA TYR A 22 -0.35 7.18 1.92
C TYR A 22 -1.74 6.86 2.44
N VAL A 23 -2.70 6.69 1.54
CA VAL A 23 -4.09 6.41 1.94
C VAL A 23 -4.19 5.08 2.67
N ILE A 24 -3.47 4.06 2.20
CA ILE A 24 -3.46 2.76 2.87
C ILE A 24 -2.93 2.90 4.30
N THR A 25 -1.76 3.48 4.47
CA THR A 25 -1.13 3.61 5.79
C THR A 25 -1.99 4.46 6.73
N ASP A 26 -2.54 5.57 6.21
CA ASP A 26 -3.41 6.43 7.00
C ASP A 26 -4.66 5.69 7.49
N SER A 27 -5.23 4.84 6.64
CA SER A 27 -6.44 4.09 6.99
C SER A 27 -6.21 3.09 8.13
N PHE A 28 -4.97 2.73 8.39
CA PHE A 28 -4.58 1.85 9.49
C PHE A 28 -3.92 2.61 10.66
N ASP A 29 -3.98 3.93 10.63
CA ASP A 29 -3.38 4.80 11.65
C ASP A 29 -1.86 4.67 11.73
N PHE A 30 -1.21 4.39 10.61
CA PHE A 30 0.24 4.34 10.51
C PHE A 30 0.79 5.68 10.07
N ASP A 31 1.98 6.03 10.58
CA ASP A 31 2.73 7.17 10.06
C ASP A 31 3.34 6.79 8.71
N PHE A 32 3.37 7.73 7.79
CA PHE A 32 3.91 7.49 6.45
C PHE A 32 5.38 7.94 6.41
N ASP A 33 6.23 7.19 7.08
CA ASP A 33 7.61 7.58 7.39
C ASP A 33 8.67 6.57 6.95
N HIS A 34 8.31 5.59 6.12
CA HIS A 34 9.24 4.57 5.66
C HIS A 34 9.13 4.29 4.18
N ALA A 35 10.17 3.65 3.63
CA ALA A 35 10.17 3.18 2.26
C ALA A 35 9.19 2.03 2.07
N PHE A 36 8.74 1.82 0.82
CA PHE A 36 7.70 0.84 0.52
C PHE A 36 7.74 0.45 -0.95
N GLY A 37 7.00 -0.59 -1.27
CA GLY A 37 6.82 -1.01 -2.66
C GLY A 37 5.55 -1.81 -2.86
N PHE A 38 5.13 -1.91 -4.12
CA PHE A 38 4.03 -2.76 -4.55
C PHE A 38 4.60 -3.86 -5.45
N TYR A 39 4.21 -5.10 -5.17
CA TYR A 39 4.81 -6.28 -5.81
C TYR A 39 3.75 -7.27 -6.25
N ASN A 40 3.99 -7.95 -7.36
CA ASN A 40 3.04 -8.95 -7.85
C ASN A 40 3.24 -10.35 -7.24
N HIS A 41 4.17 -10.50 -6.31
CA HIS A 41 4.29 -11.73 -5.51
C HIS A 41 3.77 -11.44 -4.10
N LEU A 42 2.74 -12.16 -3.67
CA LEU A 42 1.99 -11.76 -2.48
C LEU A 42 2.67 -12.08 -1.15
N THR A 43 3.68 -12.95 -1.15
CA THR A 43 4.34 -13.36 0.08
C THR A 43 5.83 -13.07 0.12
N ARG A 44 6.49 -12.98 -1.05
CA ARG A 44 7.94 -12.76 -1.15
C ARG A 44 8.24 -11.71 -2.20
N TYR A 45 8.41 -10.47 -1.75
CA TYR A 45 8.62 -9.38 -2.69
C TYR A 45 9.88 -9.57 -3.55
N THR A 46 10.88 -10.28 -3.04
CA THR A 46 12.12 -10.54 -3.80
C THR A 46 11.92 -11.45 -5.01
N GLN A 47 10.78 -12.14 -5.09
CA GLN A 47 10.45 -13.02 -6.22
C GLN A 47 9.47 -12.36 -7.20
N ALA A 48 9.15 -11.10 -7.01
CA ALA A 48 8.25 -10.38 -7.90
C ALA A 48 8.88 -10.19 -9.27
N THR A 49 8.03 -10.19 -10.29
CA THR A 49 8.41 -9.87 -11.68
C THR A 49 7.83 -8.53 -12.13
N GLU A 50 6.96 -7.95 -11.32
CA GLU A 50 6.42 -6.61 -11.49
C GLU A 50 6.55 -5.92 -10.15
N ALA A 51 7.19 -4.75 -10.13
CA ALA A 51 7.46 -4.03 -8.89
C ALA A 51 7.44 -2.53 -9.11
N TYR A 52 6.90 -1.82 -8.11
CA TYR A 52 6.88 -0.37 -8.07
C TYR A 52 7.41 0.02 -6.70
N GLU A 53 8.59 0.66 -6.67
CA GLU A 53 9.29 0.89 -5.41
C GLU A 53 9.61 2.35 -5.18
N ARG A 54 9.46 2.79 -3.93
CA ARG A 54 9.85 4.13 -3.53
C ARG A 54 11.34 4.37 -3.75
N PHE A 55 12.15 3.33 -3.61
CA PHE A 55 13.60 3.42 -3.87
C PHE A 55 13.93 3.91 -5.28
N TYR A 56 13.10 3.58 -6.26
CA TYR A 56 13.33 3.97 -7.64
C TYR A 56 13.20 5.47 -7.86
N ASP A 57 12.34 6.13 -7.08
CA ASP A 57 12.08 7.57 -7.27
C ASP A 57 13.26 8.44 -6.87
N ASP A 58 14.12 7.93 -6.00
CA ASP A 58 15.32 8.67 -5.56
C ASP A 58 16.54 8.15 -6.32
N PRO A 59 17.21 9.00 -7.12
CA PRO A 59 18.39 8.57 -7.87
C PRO A 59 19.47 7.95 -6.99
N SER A 60 19.57 8.36 -5.72
CA SER A 60 20.60 7.82 -4.82
C SER A 60 20.34 6.40 -4.35
N THR A 61 19.08 5.93 -4.41
CA THR A 61 18.70 4.57 -4.00
C THR A 61 18.24 3.69 -5.16
N ARG A 62 18.11 4.26 -6.35
CA ARG A 62 17.59 3.52 -7.51
C ARG A 62 18.43 2.27 -7.84
N TYR A 63 19.70 2.29 -7.50
CA TYR A 63 20.60 1.17 -7.81
C TYR A 63 20.23 -0.14 -7.11
N VAL A 64 19.45 -0.08 -6.02
CA VAL A 64 19.03 -1.30 -5.32
C VAL A 64 17.87 -2.00 -6.05
N CYS A 65 17.25 -1.33 -7.02
CA CYS A 65 16.06 -1.86 -7.70
C CYS A 65 16.45 -2.80 -8.82
N ASN A 66 15.58 -3.79 -9.09
CA ASN A 66 15.72 -4.65 -10.27
C ASN A 66 15.44 -3.83 -11.54
N PRO A 67 15.99 -4.27 -12.70
CA PRO A 67 15.82 -3.51 -13.95
C PRO A 67 14.37 -3.29 -14.37
N PHE A 68 13.43 -4.17 -13.99
CA PHE A 68 12.02 -4.03 -14.35
C PHE A 68 11.25 -3.10 -13.41
N THR A 69 11.86 -2.67 -12.32
CA THR A 69 11.18 -1.84 -11.31
C THR A 69 10.88 -0.45 -11.84
N LYS A 70 9.70 0.05 -11.47
CA LYS A 70 9.29 1.43 -11.74
C LYS A 70 9.07 2.17 -10.43
N GLY A 71 8.98 3.50 -10.51
CA GLY A 71 8.74 4.32 -9.34
C GLY A 71 7.27 4.40 -8.99
N VAL A 72 6.98 4.95 -7.81
CA VAL A 72 5.62 5.12 -7.33
C VAL A 72 5.10 6.53 -7.53
N GLU A 73 5.99 7.54 -7.63
CA GLU A 73 5.57 8.93 -7.75
C GLU A 73 4.90 9.25 -9.09
N LYS A 74 5.28 8.54 -10.15
CA LYS A 74 4.81 8.82 -11.50
C LYS A 74 3.98 7.68 -12.08
N THR A 75 3.76 6.62 -11.33
CA THR A 75 2.96 5.49 -11.79
C THR A 75 1.55 5.61 -11.22
N LEU A 76 0.55 5.62 -12.09
CA LEU A 76 -0.83 5.74 -11.66
C LEU A 76 -1.34 4.42 -11.09
N VAL A 77 -2.31 4.52 -10.19
CA VAL A 77 -2.93 3.35 -9.57
C VAL A 77 -3.47 2.39 -10.63
N ASN A 78 -4.09 2.91 -11.70
CA ASN A 78 -4.64 2.05 -12.74
C ASN A 78 -3.58 1.42 -13.65
N THR A 79 -2.33 1.83 -13.55
CA THR A 79 -1.21 1.15 -14.22
C THR A 79 -0.76 -0.06 -13.39
N GLY A 80 -0.79 0.06 -12.08
CA GLY A 80 -0.45 -1.06 -11.19
C GLY A 80 -1.58 -2.07 -11.06
N PHE A 81 -2.82 -1.59 -11.01
CA PHE A 81 -4.01 -2.43 -10.87
C PHE A 81 -4.84 -2.34 -12.14
N THR A 82 -4.50 -3.19 -13.11
CA THR A 82 -5.02 -3.09 -14.47
C THR A 82 -6.37 -3.76 -14.68
N GLU A 83 -6.79 -4.65 -13.78
CA GLU A 83 -8.04 -5.40 -13.95
C GLU A 83 -8.63 -5.79 -12.60
N ILE A 84 -9.94 -5.93 -12.57
CA ILE A 84 -10.67 -6.35 -11.37
C ILE A 84 -10.17 -7.73 -10.96
N GLY A 85 -9.89 -7.88 -9.68
CA GLY A 85 -9.36 -9.12 -9.11
C GLY A 85 -7.85 -9.16 -8.99
N LYS A 86 -7.14 -8.21 -9.63
CA LYS A 86 -5.69 -8.19 -9.51
C LYS A 86 -5.30 -7.89 -8.07
N GLN A 87 -4.36 -8.68 -7.55
CA GLN A 87 -3.83 -8.54 -6.21
C GLN A 87 -2.35 -8.18 -6.26
N MET A 88 -1.93 -7.33 -5.34
CA MET A 88 -0.52 -7.02 -5.15
C MET A 88 -0.22 -6.96 -3.66
N LEU A 89 1.03 -7.23 -3.34
CA LEU A 89 1.57 -7.03 -1.99
C LEU A 89 2.01 -5.58 -1.87
N PHE A 90 1.48 -4.87 -0.89
CA PHE A 90 2.03 -3.58 -0.47
C PHE A 90 2.93 -3.85 0.72
N TYR A 91 4.23 -3.65 0.54
CA TYR A 91 5.25 -3.94 1.55
C TYR A 91 5.74 -2.61 2.10
N TYR A 92 5.45 -2.36 3.35
CA TYR A 92 5.74 -1.07 3.97
C TYR A 92 6.76 -1.26 5.09
N ASP A 93 7.82 -0.45 5.09
CA ASP A 93 8.87 -0.47 6.10
C ASP A 93 9.65 -1.78 6.08
N TYR A 94 10.76 -1.80 5.34
CA TYR A 94 11.54 -3.02 5.14
C TYR A 94 12.21 -3.53 6.42
N GLY A 95 12.32 -2.68 7.45
CA GLY A 95 12.79 -3.11 8.77
C GLY A 95 11.72 -3.88 9.54
N ASP A 96 10.52 -3.29 9.66
CA ASP A 96 9.41 -3.91 10.40
C ASP A 96 8.55 -4.83 9.55
N ARG A 97 8.66 -4.76 8.22
CA ARG A 97 8.04 -5.71 7.29
C ARG A 97 6.52 -5.78 7.37
N TRP A 98 5.85 -4.65 7.26
CA TRP A 98 4.39 -4.63 7.21
C TRP A 98 3.91 -5.08 5.84
N ASN A 99 3.05 -6.10 5.82
CA ASN A 99 2.51 -6.70 4.60
C ASN A 99 1.03 -6.44 4.51
N PHE A 100 0.60 -5.82 3.40
CA PHE A 100 -0.81 -5.59 3.11
C PHE A 100 -1.12 -6.23 1.77
N ARG A 101 -2.13 -7.08 1.73
CA ARG A 101 -2.63 -7.62 0.46
C ARG A 101 -3.66 -6.66 -0.08
N VAL A 102 -3.45 -6.19 -1.29
CA VAL A 102 -4.31 -5.19 -1.91
C VAL A 102 -4.95 -5.80 -3.15
N GLU A 103 -6.26 -5.64 -3.28
CA GLU A 103 -7.01 -6.18 -4.42
C GLU A 103 -7.91 -5.11 -5.00
N LEU A 104 -7.95 -5.03 -6.33
CA LEU A 104 -8.91 -4.16 -7.02
C LEU A 104 -10.26 -4.89 -7.09
N LEU A 105 -11.24 -4.38 -6.35
CA LEU A 105 -12.55 -5.00 -6.26
C LEU A 105 -13.53 -4.54 -7.33
N ARG A 106 -13.57 -3.24 -7.59
CA ARG A 106 -14.55 -2.62 -8.48
C ARG A 106 -13.98 -1.37 -9.12
N ILE A 107 -14.52 -1.01 -10.26
CA ILE A 107 -14.26 0.28 -10.92
C ILE A 107 -15.62 0.92 -11.15
N GLU A 108 -15.83 2.08 -10.56
CA GLU A 108 -17.14 2.76 -10.57
C GLU A 108 -16.97 4.24 -10.90
N PRO A 109 -17.98 4.87 -11.51
CA PRO A 109 -17.95 6.32 -11.67
C PRO A 109 -17.96 7.01 -10.31
N ALA A 110 -17.25 8.13 -10.20
CA ALA A 110 -17.29 8.95 -9.00
C ALA A 110 -18.70 9.53 -8.82
N GLU A 111 -19.15 9.57 -7.56
CA GLU A 111 -20.45 10.17 -7.24
C GLU A 111 -20.32 11.69 -7.17
N PRO A 112 -21.26 12.44 -7.82
CA PRO A 112 -21.22 13.89 -7.76
C PRO A 112 -21.32 14.38 -6.30
N GLY A 113 -20.49 15.36 -5.95
CA GLY A 113 -20.52 15.96 -4.61
C GLY A 113 -19.80 15.16 -3.53
N LYS A 114 -19.33 13.96 -3.86
CA LYS A 114 -18.62 13.12 -2.90
C LYS A 114 -17.12 13.37 -2.99
N LYS A 115 -16.47 13.37 -1.84
CA LYS A 115 -15.02 13.59 -1.76
C LYS A 115 -14.26 12.28 -1.75
N TYR A 116 -13.13 12.25 -2.45
CA TYR A 116 -12.25 11.09 -2.52
C TYR A 116 -10.82 11.52 -2.20
N PRO A 117 -9.97 10.65 -1.65
CA PRO A 117 -10.23 9.24 -1.34
C PRO A 117 -11.17 9.07 -0.16
N GLU A 118 -11.79 7.90 -0.07
CA GLU A 118 -12.72 7.61 1.01
C GLU A 118 -12.46 6.20 1.56
N CYS A 119 -12.47 6.05 2.88
CA CYS A 119 -12.50 4.73 3.49
C CYS A 119 -13.96 4.31 3.59
N VAL A 120 -14.37 3.41 2.70
CA VAL A 120 -15.76 2.98 2.58
C VAL A 120 -16.14 2.02 3.70
N GLN A 121 -15.19 1.18 4.10
CA GLN A 121 -15.43 0.19 5.14
C GLN A 121 -14.14 -0.04 5.92
N SER A 122 -14.27 -0.12 7.24
CA SER A 122 -13.13 -0.36 8.12
C SER A 122 -13.54 -1.49 9.08
N VAL A 123 -12.81 -2.59 9.02
CA VAL A 123 -13.09 -3.77 9.84
C VAL A 123 -11.87 -4.09 10.67
N LYS A 124 -12.06 -4.10 11.98
CA LYS A 124 -11.06 -4.36 13.00
C LYS A 124 -9.95 -3.32 13.06
N LYS A 125 -9.49 -3.11 14.27
CA LYS A 125 -8.38 -2.22 14.55
C LYS A 125 -7.08 -2.92 14.17
N ALA A 126 -6.18 -2.18 13.51
CA ALA A 126 -4.89 -2.73 13.15
C ALA A 126 -3.96 -2.79 14.37
N ARG A 127 -2.90 -3.58 14.28
CA ARG A 127 -1.81 -3.51 15.22
C ARG A 127 -1.21 -2.10 15.18
N GLN A 128 -0.67 -1.68 16.32
CA GLN A 128 0.06 -0.41 16.35
C GLN A 128 1.34 -0.55 15.54
N GLN A 129 1.63 0.46 14.73
CA GLN A 129 2.88 0.54 13.97
C GLN A 129 4.08 0.55 14.92
N TYR A 130 3.96 1.38 15.97
CA TYR A 130 4.99 1.51 17.01
C TYR A 130 4.33 1.28 18.35
N PRO A 131 4.53 0.09 18.97
CA PRO A 131 3.94 -0.16 20.28
C PRO A 131 4.48 0.81 21.31
N ASP A 132 3.63 1.21 22.27
CA ASP A 132 4.03 2.07 23.35
C ASP A 132 5.08 1.37 24.22
N GLU A 133 6.04 2.12 24.71
CA GLU A 133 7.08 1.55 25.59
C GLU A 133 6.48 0.96 26.86
N ASP A 134 5.41 1.58 27.36
CA ASP A 134 4.80 1.17 28.63
C ASP A 134 4.03 -0.13 28.53
N TRP A 135 3.64 -0.57 27.36
CA TRP A 135 2.81 -1.76 27.25
C TRP A 135 3.55 -3.01 27.74
N ASP A 136 4.87 -3.03 27.66
CA ASP A 136 5.66 -4.13 28.17
C ASP A 136 5.57 -4.27 29.68
N GLU A 137 5.39 -3.16 30.36
CA GLU A 137 5.33 -3.15 31.81
C GLU A 137 4.08 -3.81 32.35
N ASP A 138 3.06 -3.88 31.53
CA ASP A 138 1.78 -4.47 31.92
C ASP A 138 1.80 -5.98 31.84
N GLU A 139 2.84 -6.51 31.24
CA GLU A 139 3.00 -7.95 31.10
C GLU A 139 3.55 -8.56 32.38
#